data_f0b22e72a7eb1fc3a261dca1e89ee18e
#
_entry.id   f0b22e72a7eb1fc3a261dca1e89ee18e
#
_cell.length_a   1.000
_cell.length_b   1.000
_cell.length_c   1.000
_cell.angle_alpha   90.00
_cell.angle_beta   90.00
_cell.angle_gamma   90.00
#
_symmetry.space_group_name_H-M   'P 1'
#
loop_
_entity.id
_entity.type
_entity.pdbx_description
1 polymer ?
#
loop_
_entity_poly.entity_id
_entity_poly.type
_entity_poly.pdbx_seq_one_letter_code
_entity_poly.pdbx_strand_id
1 'polypeptide(L)'
;MIRRVFSAVMLCALLATMAVTPLTSSAAARSPQEVPATVPPFTAKFFPETQHNAMNSFYETWRRTPNALFVLGYPISEPFIEESFSEPGTFYRVQYFERGILEEHPENAGTQYYILGRLMGNKLISGRENEEGFRAVGNPGDGTWDNQTSHTLRNEPAPFRSFYQNNGGLSVFGRPKSEQFQELNQATGETYWVQYFERQRMEWHPNEQDPKFRILLGLLGNEYRDANQQGNNAFAPTGAATPATPPSSPSGPRVSSMNYGFNAILYGQGSSWQNRGLALNLTKEAGVDWLRQQIRWQDLQSAPGTPCHAICWGELDAIVNDSSNAGVKLLFSVVKAPTWATGNGQNGMPNRDHYDDFARFMGAMAARYAGRVQAYEIWNEQNLAWENGGRVASAGNYVEMLVQASQAIKAGDPSALVVSGGPSATETNRADIAISDLTFYRQMFNDPRFRDAVDVIGAHPGGASNPPDTMWPDNPGPGPQFITSREFYFRRIEDVRSIQVEAGLGDKPVWITEFGWATKNNTPGYEYGNNLSQQKQAEYIVRAFEKGRTEYQPWLQGMFLWQLNFAPRWKVEGKNEFHEQASFGVLNSDWTPRPAYAAIKAMPK
;
A
#
# COMPACT_ATOMS: atom_id res chain seq x y z
N MET A 1 -26.54 11.76 18.50
CA MET A 1 -26.15 10.45 19.07
C MET A 1 -25.26 9.77 18.05
N ILE A 2 -23.98 9.99 18.17
CA ILE A 2 -23.00 9.54 17.16
C ILE A 2 -22.54 8.16 17.58
N ARG A 3 -23.00 7.13 16.86
CA ARG A 3 -22.46 5.78 16.99
C ARG A 3 -21.04 5.77 16.40
N ARG A 4 -20.05 5.76 17.27
CA ARG A 4 -18.68 5.44 16.91
C ARG A 4 -18.59 3.93 16.78
N VAL A 5 -18.54 3.44 15.54
CA VAL A 5 -18.16 2.06 15.26
C VAL A 5 -16.68 2.08 15.00
N PHE A 6 -15.88 1.53 15.88
CA PHE A 6 -14.46 1.30 15.63
C PHE A 6 -14.31 0.09 14.73
N SER A 7 -13.42 0.24 13.78
CA SER A 7 -13.01 -0.79 12.86
C SER A 7 -12.36 -1.96 13.57
N ALA A 8 -13.16 -2.94 13.95
CA ALA A 8 -12.79 -4.27 13.58
C ALA A 8 -13.54 -4.51 12.28
N VAL A 9 -12.87 -4.85 11.23
CA VAL A 9 -13.50 -5.46 10.09
C VAL A 9 -13.97 -6.84 10.56
N MET A 10 -15.07 -6.84 11.27
CA MET A 10 -15.85 -8.03 11.52
C MET A 10 -17.12 -7.91 10.70
N LEU A 11 -17.03 -8.43 9.49
CA LEU A 11 -18.17 -8.62 8.61
C LEU A 11 -19.13 -9.59 9.28
N CYS A 12 -20.20 -9.08 9.90
CA CYS A 12 -21.35 -9.89 10.25
C CYS A 12 -21.96 -10.45 8.98
N ALA A 13 -21.75 -11.73 8.72
CA ALA A 13 -22.56 -12.49 7.77
C ALA A 13 -23.99 -12.57 8.32
N LEU A 14 -24.88 -11.72 7.84
CA LEU A 14 -26.32 -11.88 8.00
C LEU A 14 -26.75 -13.06 7.13
N LEU A 15 -26.97 -14.20 7.76
CA LEU A 15 -27.67 -15.35 7.18
C LEU A 15 -29.14 -14.98 6.96
N ALA A 16 -29.47 -14.59 5.74
CA ALA A 16 -30.85 -14.66 5.28
C ALA A 16 -31.12 -16.06 4.75
N THR A 17 -31.83 -16.86 5.51
CA THR A 17 -32.33 -18.18 5.08
C THR A 17 -33.40 -18.01 3.99
N MET A 18 -33.02 -18.27 2.74
CA MET A 18 -34.00 -18.64 1.70
C MET A 18 -33.75 -20.09 1.31
N ALA A 19 -34.79 -20.90 1.51
CA ALA A 19 -34.80 -22.28 1.09
C ALA A 19 -34.78 -22.37 -0.44
N VAL A 20 -33.80 -23.04 -1.00
CA VAL A 20 -33.78 -23.46 -2.40
C VAL A 20 -33.50 -24.95 -2.46
N THR A 21 -34.40 -25.66 -3.07
CA THR A 21 -34.36 -27.11 -3.37
C THR A 21 -33.13 -27.49 -4.24
N PRO A 22 -32.56 -28.67 -4.06
CA PRO A 22 -31.34 -29.03 -4.77
C PRO A 22 -31.64 -29.54 -6.17
N LEU A 23 -31.01 -28.93 -7.16
CA LEU A 23 -30.78 -29.54 -8.48
C LEU A 23 -29.41 -30.23 -8.46
N THR A 24 -29.43 -31.56 -8.50
CA THR A 24 -28.23 -32.40 -8.65
C THR A 24 -27.71 -32.33 -10.07
N SER A 25 -26.52 -31.78 -10.25
CA SER A 25 -25.67 -32.12 -11.39
C SER A 25 -24.26 -32.37 -10.90
N SER A 26 -23.79 -33.60 -11.09
CA SER A 26 -22.45 -34.05 -10.74
C SER A 26 -21.45 -33.48 -11.73
N ALA A 27 -20.65 -32.51 -11.31
CA ALA A 27 -19.38 -32.19 -11.98
C ALA A 27 -18.26 -32.50 -10.99
N ALA A 28 -17.36 -33.39 -11.41
CA ALA A 28 -16.21 -33.81 -10.61
C ALA A 28 -15.35 -32.60 -10.24
N ALA A 29 -15.23 -32.33 -8.95
CA ALA A 29 -14.34 -31.32 -8.41
C ALA A 29 -12.88 -31.75 -8.68
N ARG A 30 -12.17 -31.00 -9.53
CA ARG A 30 -10.71 -31.00 -9.54
C ARG A 30 -10.23 -30.30 -8.29
N SER A 31 -9.43 -31.00 -7.50
CA SER A 31 -8.72 -30.46 -6.35
C SER A 31 -7.92 -29.22 -6.77
N PRO A 32 -7.92 -28.12 -5.99
CA PRO A 32 -6.98 -27.04 -6.22
C PRO A 32 -5.56 -27.55 -6.01
N GLN A 33 -4.73 -27.40 -7.02
CA GLN A 33 -3.30 -27.68 -6.89
C GLN A 33 -2.71 -26.62 -5.99
N GLU A 34 -2.24 -27.00 -4.82
CA GLU A 34 -1.53 -26.14 -3.87
C GLU A 34 -0.35 -25.46 -4.57
N VAL A 35 -0.40 -24.13 -4.69
CA VAL A 35 0.74 -23.32 -5.07
C VAL A 35 1.45 -22.94 -3.78
N PRO A 36 2.73 -23.28 -3.59
CA PRO A 36 3.45 -22.92 -2.37
C PRO A 36 3.53 -21.40 -2.25
N ALA A 37 3.04 -20.84 -1.16
CA ALA A 37 3.19 -19.44 -0.80
C ALA A 37 4.61 -19.19 -0.24
N THR A 38 5.63 -19.37 -1.07
CA THR A 38 6.98 -18.88 -0.78
C THR A 38 7.20 -17.66 -1.68
N VAL A 39 7.60 -16.54 -1.07
CA VAL A 39 8.20 -15.43 -1.82
C VAL A 39 9.33 -16.05 -2.65
N PRO A 40 9.30 -15.97 -3.99
CA PRO A 40 10.36 -16.54 -4.80
C PRO A 40 11.69 -15.90 -4.35
N PRO A 41 12.77 -16.68 -4.25
CA PRO A 41 14.09 -16.11 -4.04
C PRO A 41 14.35 -15.07 -5.15
N PHE A 42 15.10 -14.01 -4.84
CA PHE A 42 15.50 -13.01 -5.82
C PHE A 42 15.99 -13.72 -7.08
N THR A 43 15.29 -13.47 -8.18
CA THR A 43 15.62 -14.01 -9.49
C THR A 43 15.87 -12.85 -10.44
N ALA A 44 17.02 -12.86 -11.10
CA ALA A 44 17.33 -11.92 -12.16
C ALA A 44 18.09 -12.65 -13.27
N LYS A 45 17.84 -12.24 -14.50
CA LYS A 45 18.64 -12.65 -15.65
C LYS A 45 19.11 -11.40 -16.38
N PHE A 46 20.41 -11.26 -16.50
CA PHE A 46 21.03 -10.25 -17.33
C PHE A 46 21.00 -10.66 -18.81
N PHE A 47 20.69 -9.71 -19.66
CA PHE A 47 20.67 -9.85 -21.11
C PHE A 47 21.73 -8.90 -21.68
N PRO A 48 22.88 -9.45 -22.15
CA PRO A 48 23.97 -8.63 -22.68
C PRO A 48 23.60 -7.90 -23.97
N GLU A 49 22.58 -8.40 -24.69
CA GLU A 49 22.07 -7.82 -25.94
C GLU A 49 21.53 -6.40 -25.75
N THR A 50 20.89 -6.16 -24.63
CA THR A 50 20.30 -4.85 -24.28
C THR A 50 20.94 -4.22 -23.05
N GLN A 51 21.82 -4.95 -22.36
CA GLN A 51 22.47 -4.57 -21.09
C GLN A 51 21.46 -4.26 -19.97
N HIS A 52 20.36 -5.01 -19.93
CA HIS A 52 19.32 -4.92 -18.90
C HIS A 52 19.04 -6.26 -18.23
N ASN A 53 18.45 -6.21 -17.04
CA ASN A 53 18.04 -7.39 -16.30
C ASN A 53 16.51 -7.57 -16.40
N ALA A 54 16.04 -8.79 -16.63
CA ALA A 54 14.67 -9.14 -16.27
C ALA A 54 14.67 -9.61 -14.82
N MET A 55 13.78 -9.07 -13.98
CA MET A 55 13.85 -9.24 -12.53
C MET A 55 12.57 -9.83 -11.93
N ASN A 56 12.74 -10.73 -10.95
CA ASN A 56 11.68 -11.28 -10.10
C ASN A 56 10.46 -11.81 -10.90
N SER A 57 9.27 -11.33 -10.59
CA SER A 57 8.01 -11.71 -11.25
C SER A 57 8.01 -11.46 -12.76
N PHE A 58 8.68 -10.40 -13.24
CA PHE A 58 8.82 -10.12 -14.66
C PHE A 58 9.69 -11.17 -15.36
N TYR A 59 10.82 -11.57 -14.74
CA TYR A 59 11.64 -12.66 -15.27
C TYR A 59 10.90 -13.98 -15.26
N GLU A 60 10.18 -14.30 -14.17
CA GLU A 60 9.38 -15.52 -14.09
C GLU A 60 8.28 -15.55 -15.16
N THR A 61 7.62 -14.42 -15.43
CA THR A 61 6.63 -14.30 -16.49
C THR A 61 7.27 -14.44 -17.86
N TRP A 62 8.38 -13.72 -18.12
CA TRP A 62 9.13 -13.84 -19.36
C TRP A 62 9.56 -15.29 -19.61
N ARG A 63 10.14 -15.96 -18.62
CA ARG A 63 10.62 -17.35 -18.70
C ARG A 63 9.51 -18.37 -18.97
N ARG A 64 8.30 -18.10 -18.48
CA ARG A 64 7.12 -18.98 -18.67
C ARG A 64 6.33 -18.67 -19.95
N THR A 65 6.54 -17.51 -20.54
CA THR A 65 5.88 -17.14 -21.80
C THR A 65 6.41 -18.02 -22.94
N PRO A 66 5.58 -18.78 -23.62
CA PRO A 66 6.01 -19.55 -24.80
C PRO A 66 6.61 -18.61 -25.85
N ASN A 67 7.79 -18.94 -26.35
CA ASN A 67 8.54 -18.10 -27.31
C ASN A 67 8.72 -16.65 -26.82
N ALA A 68 9.08 -16.47 -25.55
CA ALA A 68 9.18 -15.14 -24.90
C ALA A 68 9.99 -14.13 -25.70
N LEU A 69 11.11 -14.55 -26.28
CA LEU A 69 11.94 -13.68 -27.10
C LEU A 69 11.19 -13.18 -28.36
N PHE A 70 10.32 -13.99 -28.92
CA PHE A 70 9.49 -13.59 -30.05
C PHE A 70 8.32 -12.70 -29.61
N VAL A 71 7.65 -13.03 -28.48
CA VAL A 71 6.43 -12.35 -28.02
C VAL A 71 6.75 -11.04 -27.31
N LEU A 72 7.76 -11.02 -26.44
CA LEU A 72 8.14 -9.87 -25.61
C LEU A 72 9.44 -9.22 -26.07
N GLY A 73 10.38 -9.99 -26.62
CA GLY A 73 11.73 -9.53 -26.87
C GLY A 73 12.61 -9.54 -25.62
N TYR A 74 13.75 -8.87 -25.71
CA TYR A 74 14.64 -8.63 -24.58
C TYR A 74 14.11 -7.53 -23.67
N PRO A 75 14.44 -7.52 -22.35
CA PRO A 75 14.17 -6.37 -21.51
C PRO A 75 14.98 -5.16 -22.00
N ILE A 76 14.34 -3.99 -22.02
CA ILE A 76 14.95 -2.73 -22.44
C ILE A 76 14.93 -1.68 -21.33
N SER A 77 14.54 -2.07 -20.14
CA SER A 77 14.61 -1.25 -18.92
C SER A 77 14.86 -2.13 -17.69
N GLU A 78 15.34 -1.53 -16.62
CA GLU A 78 15.11 -2.06 -15.28
C GLU A 78 13.64 -1.81 -14.87
N PRO A 79 13.09 -2.55 -13.88
CA PRO A 79 11.75 -2.27 -13.38
C PRO A 79 11.65 -0.88 -12.73
N PHE A 80 10.59 -0.15 -13.02
CA PHE A 80 10.28 1.16 -12.43
C PHE A 80 8.77 1.36 -12.26
N ILE A 81 8.38 2.47 -11.65
CA ILE A 81 6.98 2.79 -11.39
C ILE A 81 6.47 3.74 -12.47
N GLU A 82 5.31 3.41 -13.03
CA GLU A 82 4.65 4.20 -14.07
C GLU A 82 3.13 4.18 -13.91
N GLU A 83 2.48 5.27 -14.30
CA GLU A 83 1.01 5.34 -14.30
C GLU A 83 0.41 4.33 -15.29
N SER A 84 -0.67 3.67 -14.87
CA SER A 84 -1.39 2.71 -15.72
C SER A 84 -2.04 3.39 -16.93
N PHE A 85 -2.04 2.69 -18.07
CA PHE A 85 -2.75 3.18 -19.26
C PHE A 85 -4.28 3.07 -19.12
N SER A 86 -4.75 2.11 -18.34
CA SER A 86 -6.17 1.79 -18.18
C SER A 86 -6.80 2.42 -16.93
N GLU A 87 -5.99 2.80 -15.95
CA GLU A 87 -6.43 3.28 -14.64
C GLU A 87 -5.73 4.60 -14.28
N PRO A 88 -6.17 5.75 -14.81
CA PRO A 88 -5.56 7.03 -14.51
C PRO A 88 -5.49 7.32 -13.01
N GLY A 89 -4.32 7.77 -12.53
CA GLY A 89 -4.03 7.98 -11.12
C GLY A 89 -3.59 6.72 -10.35
N THR A 90 -3.54 5.55 -10.99
CA THR A 90 -3.01 4.31 -10.42
C THR A 90 -1.61 4.05 -10.97
N PHE A 91 -0.66 3.76 -10.08
CA PHE A 91 0.74 3.53 -10.42
C PHE A 91 1.09 2.07 -10.17
N TYR A 92 1.69 1.42 -11.17
CA TYR A 92 2.15 0.05 -11.11
C TYR A 92 3.64 -0.05 -11.39
N ARG A 93 4.25 -1.08 -10.84
CA ARG A 93 5.60 -1.45 -11.22
C ARG A 93 5.57 -2.10 -12.60
N VAL A 94 6.40 -1.58 -13.50
CA VAL A 94 6.47 -2.03 -14.89
C VAL A 94 7.89 -2.42 -15.27
N GLN A 95 8.01 -3.28 -16.26
CA GLN A 95 9.25 -3.52 -16.97
C GLN A 95 8.99 -3.54 -18.46
N TYR A 96 9.78 -2.77 -19.19
CA TYR A 96 9.72 -2.69 -20.65
C TYR A 96 10.54 -3.79 -21.30
N PHE A 97 9.95 -4.36 -22.31
CA PHE A 97 10.57 -5.28 -23.23
C PHE A 97 10.43 -4.70 -24.65
N GLU A 98 11.26 -5.16 -25.60
CA GLU A 98 11.26 -4.61 -26.96
C GLU A 98 9.86 -4.54 -27.60
N ARG A 99 9.00 -5.53 -27.34
CA ARG A 99 7.70 -5.67 -27.99
C ARG A 99 6.50 -5.41 -27.09
N GLY A 100 6.71 -5.14 -25.82
CA GLY A 100 5.62 -4.91 -24.88
C GLY A 100 6.09 -4.44 -23.52
N ILE A 101 5.14 -4.15 -22.67
CA ILE A 101 5.38 -3.72 -21.27
C ILE A 101 4.63 -4.69 -20.38
N LEU A 102 5.33 -5.28 -19.42
CA LEU A 102 4.72 -6.06 -18.35
C LEU A 102 4.44 -5.13 -17.16
N GLU A 103 3.27 -5.32 -16.56
CA GLU A 103 2.76 -4.54 -15.45
C GLU A 103 2.40 -5.47 -14.29
N GLU A 104 2.86 -5.14 -13.08
CA GLU A 104 2.61 -5.92 -11.88
C GLU A 104 1.31 -5.44 -11.22
N HIS A 105 0.34 -6.35 -11.07
CA HIS A 105 -0.98 -6.13 -10.51
C HIS A 105 -1.10 -6.76 -9.12
N PRO A 106 -0.70 -6.07 -8.06
CA PRO A 106 -0.67 -6.61 -6.70
C PRO A 106 -2.03 -7.08 -6.20
N GLU A 107 -3.11 -6.46 -6.67
CA GLU A 107 -4.49 -6.85 -6.37
C GLU A 107 -4.84 -8.25 -6.86
N ASN A 108 -4.08 -8.76 -7.83
CA ASN A 108 -4.21 -10.12 -8.38
C ASN A 108 -3.16 -11.10 -7.83
N ALA A 109 -2.53 -10.77 -6.70
CA ALA A 109 -1.49 -11.62 -6.09
C ALA A 109 -1.97 -13.07 -5.89
N GLY A 110 -1.11 -14.02 -6.22
CA GLY A 110 -1.44 -15.46 -6.14
C GLY A 110 -2.25 -16.00 -7.33
N THR A 111 -2.60 -15.18 -8.31
CA THR A 111 -3.30 -15.59 -9.54
C THR A 111 -2.39 -15.50 -10.76
N GLN A 112 -2.84 -16.09 -11.87
CA GLN A 112 -2.16 -15.94 -13.16
C GLN A 112 -2.21 -14.49 -13.72
N TYR A 113 -2.99 -13.60 -13.12
CA TYR A 113 -3.19 -12.22 -13.52
C TYR A 113 -2.31 -11.23 -12.71
N TYR A 114 -1.38 -11.76 -11.90
CA TYR A 114 -0.45 -10.94 -11.12
C TYR A 114 0.48 -10.10 -12.00
N ILE A 115 0.96 -10.65 -13.10
CA ILE A 115 1.69 -9.92 -14.15
C ILE A 115 0.85 -9.91 -15.41
N LEU A 116 0.52 -8.73 -15.88
CA LEU A 116 -0.23 -8.54 -17.13
C LEU A 116 0.61 -7.79 -18.16
N GLY A 117 0.40 -8.12 -19.41
CA GLY A 117 0.91 -7.31 -20.54
C GLY A 117 0.00 -6.10 -20.73
N ARG A 118 0.57 -4.91 -20.78
CA ARG A 118 -0.16 -3.68 -21.14
C ARG A 118 -0.78 -3.80 -22.53
N LEU A 119 -1.90 -3.13 -22.72
CA LEU A 119 -2.62 -3.11 -24.00
C LEU A 119 -1.97 -2.11 -24.97
N MET A 120 -0.74 -2.44 -25.38
CA MET A 120 0.11 -1.56 -26.19
C MET A 120 -0.53 -1.17 -27.53
N GLY A 121 -1.19 -2.12 -28.18
CA GLY A 121 -1.91 -1.82 -29.42
C GLY A 121 -3.02 -0.78 -29.19
N ASN A 122 -3.84 -0.95 -28.15
CA ASN A 122 -4.87 0.04 -27.81
C ASN A 122 -4.25 1.43 -27.56
N LYS A 123 -3.10 1.49 -26.88
CA LYS A 123 -2.43 2.77 -26.59
C LYS A 123 -1.94 3.46 -27.85
N LEU A 124 -1.36 2.71 -28.79
CA LEU A 124 -0.80 3.25 -30.04
C LEU A 124 -1.84 3.66 -31.06
N ILE A 125 -3.04 3.06 -31.02
CA ILE A 125 -4.15 3.45 -31.92
C ILE A 125 -4.99 4.60 -31.34
N SER A 126 -4.78 4.98 -30.09
CA SER A 126 -5.52 6.09 -29.47
C SER A 126 -5.33 7.38 -30.27
N GLY A 127 -6.43 7.98 -30.71
CA GLY A 127 -6.47 9.15 -31.59
C GLY A 127 -6.42 8.82 -33.10
N ARG A 128 -6.28 7.53 -33.47
CA ARG A 128 -6.24 7.03 -34.85
C ARG A 128 -7.49 6.26 -35.25
N GLU A 129 -8.50 6.19 -34.40
CA GLU A 129 -9.70 5.36 -34.56
C GLU A 129 -10.50 5.68 -35.84
N ASN A 130 -10.31 6.88 -36.38
CA ASN A 130 -10.96 7.33 -37.62
C ASN A 130 -10.16 7.04 -38.90
N GLU A 131 -8.91 6.58 -38.78
CA GLU A 131 -8.13 6.15 -39.94
C GLU A 131 -8.73 4.87 -40.53
N GLU A 132 -8.58 4.68 -41.86
CA GLU A 132 -9.28 3.62 -42.62
C GLU A 132 -9.05 2.22 -42.05
N GLY A 133 -7.81 1.89 -41.64
CA GLY A 133 -7.46 0.58 -41.09
C GLY A 133 -8.10 0.26 -39.74
N PHE A 134 -8.47 1.29 -38.97
CA PHE A 134 -9.02 1.14 -37.60
C PHE A 134 -10.54 1.29 -37.53
N ARG A 135 -11.19 1.66 -38.64
CA ARG A 135 -12.66 1.78 -38.64
C ARG A 135 -13.32 0.41 -38.50
N ALA A 136 -14.34 0.36 -37.64
CA ALA A 136 -15.16 -0.82 -37.49
C ALA A 136 -15.81 -1.23 -38.81
N VAL A 137 -15.76 -2.50 -39.11
CA VAL A 137 -16.37 -3.09 -40.32
C VAL A 137 -17.51 -4.04 -39.96
N GLY A 138 -18.44 -4.26 -40.89
CA GLY A 138 -19.41 -5.33 -40.77
C GLY A 138 -18.75 -6.69 -41.00
N ASN A 139 -19.42 -7.79 -40.60
CA ASN A 139 -18.92 -9.14 -40.86
C ASN A 139 -18.86 -9.41 -42.38
N PRO A 140 -17.68 -9.51 -42.98
CA PRO A 140 -17.55 -9.71 -44.43
C PRO A 140 -17.76 -11.17 -44.87
N GLY A 141 -17.77 -12.12 -43.91
CA GLY A 141 -17.96 -13.55 -44.18
C GLY A 141 -16.74 -14.28 -44.76
N ASP A 142 -15.61 -13.61 -44.95
CA ASP A 142 -14.40 -14.15 -45.59
C ASP A 142 -13.22 -14.38 -44.62
N GLY A 143 -13.51 -14.33 -43.32
CA GLY A 143 -12.49 -14.47 -42.26
C GLY A 143 -13.09 -14.85 -40.93
N THR A 144 -12.29 -14.66 -39.87
CA THR A 144 -12.77 -14.76 -38.49
C THR A 144 -13.09 -13.35 -37.98
N TRP A 145 -14.37 -13.00 -37.97
CA TRP A 145 -14.84 -11.72 -37.52
C TRP A 145 -15.02 -11.71 -35.99
N ASP A 146 -14.46 -10.70 -35.33
CA ASP A 146 -14.63 -10.45 -33.90
C ASP A 146 -15.76 -9.44 -33.67
N ASN A 147 -16.84 -9.89 -33.03
CA ASN A 147 -18.05 -9.08 -32.81
C ASN A 147 -17.90 -8.04 -31.72
N GLN A 148 -16.85 -8.09 -30.89
CA GLN A 148 -16.62 -7.10 -29.82
C GLN A 148 -15.80 -5.92 -30.33
N THR A 149 -14.94 -6.13 -31.28
CA THR A 149 -14.11 -5.07 -31.86
C THR A 149 -14.54 -4.68 -33.28
N SER A 150 -15.41 -5.46 -33.90
CA SER A 150 -15.88 -5.28 -35.29
C SER A 150 -14.75 -5.26 -36.32
N HIS A 151 -13.77 -6.17 -36.16
CA HIS A 151 -12.64 -6.36 -37.06
C HIS A 151 -12.48 -7.82 -37.46
N THR A 152 -11.82 -8.06 -38.59
CA THR A 152 -11.72 -9.39 -39.18
C THR A 152 -10.29 -9.89 -39.28
N LEU A 153 -10.05 -11.12 -38.82
CA LEU A 153 -8.81 -11.84 -39.06
C LEU A 153 -8.87 -12.58 -40.41
N ARG A 154 -7.94 -12.29 -41.33
CA ARG A 154 -7.81 -12.93 -42.65
C ARG A 154 -6.42 -13.52 -42.87
N ASN A 155 -6.29 -14.33 -43.92
CA ASN A 155 -4.99 -14.81 -44.39
C ASN A 155 -4.50 -14.10 -45.66
N GLU A 156 -5.28 -13.20 -46.17
CA GLU A 156 -4.94 -12.35 -47.32
C GLU A 156 -5.20 -10.89 -46.97
N PRO A 157 -4.33 -9.96 -47.35
CA PRO A 157 -3.07 -10.16 -48.12
C PRO A 157 -1.92 -10.78 -47.28
N ALA A 158 -1.98 -10.78 -45.94
CA ALA A 158 -1.00 -11.42 -45.08
C ALA A 158 -1.62 -12.53 -44.22
N PRO A 159 -0.90 -13.63 -43.92
CA PRO A 159 -1.47 -14.81 -43.25
C PRO A 159 -1.63 -14.66 -41.73
N PHE A 160 -2.13 -13.50 -41.28
CA PHE A 160 -2.23 -13.17 -39.86
C PHE A 160 -3.23 -14.04 -39.10
N ARG A 161 -4.35 -14.47 -39.72
CA ARG A 161 -5.30 -15.36 -39.03
C ARG A 161 -4.65 -16.69 -38.62
N SER A 162 -3.95 -17.34 -39.55
CA SER A 162 -3.28 -18.60 -39.25
C SER A 162 -2.17 -18.41 -38.23
N PHE A 163 -1.41 -17.32 -38.33
CA PHE A 163 -0.38 -16.99 -37.36
C PHE A 163 -0.96 -16.76 -35.97
N TYR A 164 -2.01 -15.95 -35.83
CA TYR A 164 -2.73 -15.71 -34.59
C TYR A 164 -3.19 -17.03 -33.95
N GLN A 165 -3.86 -17.88 -34.70
CA GLN A 165 -4.39 -19.15 -34.20
C GLN A 165 -3.30 -20.11 -33.71
N ASN A 166 -2.16 -20.15 -34.40
CA ASN A 166 -1.07 -21.07 -34.10
C ASN A 166 -0.11 -20.58 -33.00
N ASN A 167 -0.17 -19.28 -32.60
CA ASN A 167 0.78 -18.67 -31.69
C ASN A 167 0.14 -18.08 -30.42
N GLY A 168 -0.97 -18.67 -29.96
CA GLY A 168 -1.58 -18.34 -28.68
C GLY A 168 -2.81 -17.43 -28.70
N GLY A 169 -3.18 -16.92 -29.88
CA GLY A 169 -4.47 -16.25 -30.13
C GLY A 169 -4.76 -15.12 -29.14
N LEU A 170 -5.97 -15.16 -28.60
CA LEU A 170 -6.50 -14.13 -27.67
C LEU A 170 -5.63 -13.91 -26.42
N SER A 171 -5.03 -14.97 -25.89
CA SER A 171 -4.24 -14.88 -24.66
C SER A 171 -2.92 -14.13 -24.86
N VAL A 172 -2.32 -14.22 -26.03
CA VAL A 172 -1.05 -13.57 -26.37
C VAL A 172 -1.28 -12.18 -26.98
N PHE A 173 -2.09 -12.12 -28.02
CA PHE A 173 -2.22 -10.90 -28.84
C PHE A 173 -3.38 -9.99 -28.42
N GLY A 174 -4.39 -10.54 -27.74
CA GLY A 174 -5.67 -9.86 -27.56
C GLY A 174 -6.54 -9.92 -28.80
N ARG A 175 -7.62 -9.12 -28.84
CA ARG A 175 -8.55 -9.03 -29.97
C ARG A 175 -7.96 -8.20 -31.11
N PRO A 176 -8.35 -8.45 -32.37
CA PRO A 176 -7.97 -7.57 -33.47
C PRO A 176 -8.58 -6.18 -33.28
N LYS A 177 -7.81 -5.15 -33.56
CA LYS A 177 -8.17 -3.73 -33.39
C LYS A 177 -8.09 -2.96 -34.71
N SER A 178 -7.72 -3.63 -35.77
CA SER A 178 -7.73 -3.07 -37.12
C SER A 178 -8.04 -4.16 -38.16
N GLU A 179 -8.38 -3.75 -39.36
CA GLU A 179 -8.20 -4.58 -40.55
C GLU A 179 -6.71 -4.65 -40.92
N GLN A 180 -6.37 -5.45 -41.92
CA GLN A 180 -5.02 -5.42 -42.49
C GLN A 180 -4.88 -4.18 -43.38
N PHE A 181 -3.81 -3.42 -43.19
CA PHE A 181 -3.49 -2.27 -44.02
C PHE A 181 -1.97 -2.08 -44.15
N GLN A 182 -1.54 -1.22 -45.07
CA GLN A 182 -0.12 -0.92 -45.22
C GLN A 182 0.30 0.25 -44.37
N GLU A 183 1.39 0.09 -43.64
CA GLU A 183 1.95 1.11 -42.74
C GLU A 183 3.46 1.22 -42.91
N LEU A 184 3.98 2.45 -42.88
CA LEU A 184 5.41 2.73 -42.92
C LEU A 184 6.03 2.40 -41.55
N ASN A 185 6.96 1.44 -41.50
CA ASN A 185 7.75 1.18 -40.33
C ASN A 185 8.85 2.23 -40.20
N GLN A 186 8.79 3.08 -39.17
CA GLN A 186 9.70 4.20 -38.96
C GLN A 186 11.15 3.76 -38.69
N ALA A 187 11.35 2.54 -38.17
CA ALA A 187 12.69 2.03 -37.86
C ALA A 187 13.43 1.51 -39.14
N THR A 188 12.69 0.94 -40.09
CA THR A 188 13.27 0.38 -41.30
C THR A 188 13.12 1.30 -42.52
N GLY A 189 12.17 2.23 -42.50
CA GLY A 189 11.79 3.06 -43.64
C GLY A 189 11.01 2.30 -44.74
N GLU A 190 10.61 1.04 -44.48
CA GLU A 190 9.84 0.21 -45.41
C GLU A 190 8.36 0.14 -45.03
N THR A 191 7.51 -0.15 -46.01
CA THR A 191 6.06 -0.31 -45.81
C THR A 191 5.69 -1.77 -45.76
N TYR A 192 5.02 -2.18 -44.68
CA TYR A 192 4.57 -3.54 -44.48
C TYR A 192 3.04 -3.63 -44.38
N TRP A 193 2.48 -4.79 -44.72
CA TRP A 193 1.15 -5.13 -44.28
C TRP A 193 1.17 -5.35 -42.78
N VAL A 194 0.28 -4.67 -42.05
CA VAL A 194 0.15 -4.75 -40.60
C VAL A 194 -1.28 -5.06 -40.19
N GLN A 195 -1.44 -5.63 -38.99
CA GLN A 195 -2.70 -5.70 -38.26
C GLN A 195 -2.45 -5.48 -36.80
N TYR A 196 -3.22 -4.58 -36.19
CA TYR A 196 -3.14 -4.24 -34.75
C TYR A 196 -4.08 -5.13 -33.97
N PHE A 197 -3.60 -5.50 -32.77
CA PHE A 197 -4.31 -6.22 -31.74
C PHE A 197 -4.25 -5.42 -30.44
N GLU A 198 -5.04 -5.81 -29.43
CA GLU A 198 -5.04 -5.09 -28.13
C GLU A 198 -3.64 -4.98 -27.52
N ARG A 199 -2.78 -6.01 -27.70
CA ARG A 199 -1.44 -6.06 -27.09
C ARG A 199 -0.29 -5.90 -28.06
N GLN A 200 -0.48 -6.24 -29.33
CA GLN A 200 0.60 -6.39 -30.30
C GLN A 200 0.20 -5.80 -31.66
N ARG A 201 1.21 -5.58 -32.53
CA ARG A 201 1.05 -5.34 -33.95
C ARG A 201 1.78 -6.45 -34.71
N MET A 202 1.10 -7.13 -35.61
CA MET A 202 1.71 -8.08 -36.56
C MET A 202 2.15 -7.34 -37.81
N GLU A 203 3.31 -7.71 -38.35
CA GLU A 203 3.93 -7.13 -39.54
C GLU A 203 4.31 -8.26 -40.52
N TRP A 204 3.96 -8.12 -41.80
CA TRP A 204 4.25 -9.09 -42.83
C TRP A 204 5.49 -8.72 -43.64
N HIS A 205 6.56 -9.55 -43.51
CA HIS A 205 7.85 -9.42 -44.17
C HIS A 205 8.03 -10.53 -45.24
N PRO A 206 7.39 -10.43 -46.42
CA PRO A 206 7.34 -11.51 -47.39
C PRO A 206 8.71 -11.90 -47.94
N ASN A 207 9.67 -10.99 -47.91
CA ASN A 207 11.02 -11.19 -48.48
C ASN A 207 11.99 -11.91 -47.50
N GLU A 208 11.55 -12.17 -46.27
CA GLU A 208 12.35 -12.94 -45.32
C GLU A 208 12.59 -14.37 -45.81
N GLN A 209 13.87 -14.79 -45.81
CA GLN A 209 14.27 -16.09 -46.33
C GLN A 209 13.74 -17.23 -45.47
N ASP A 210 13.86 -17.10 -44.12
CA ASP A 210 13.27 -18.08 -43.19
C ASP A 210 11.77 -17.79 -43.02
N PRO A 211 10.90 -18.74 -43.43
CA PRO A 211 9.45 -18.57 -43.29
C PRO A 211 8.98 -18.25 -41.84
N LYS A 212 9.77 -18.61 -40.84
CA LYS A 212 9.46 -18.33 -39.42
C LYS A 212 9.47 -16.85 -39.09
N PHE A 213 10.21 -16.02 -39.82
CA PHE A 213 10.35 -14.59 -39.62
C PHE A 213 9.55 -13.75 -40.62
N ARG A 214 8.70 -14.38 -41.42
CA ARG A 214 7.83 -13.64 -42.36
C ARG A 214 6.70 -12.89 -41.65
N ILE A 215 6.29 -13.32 -40.46
CA ILE A 215 5.44 -12.50 -39.58
C ILE A 215 6.25 -12.17 -38.34
N LEU A 216 6.47 -10.90 -38.16
CA LEU A 216 7.12 -10.35 -36.96
C LEU A 216 6.11 -9.57 -36.12
N LEU A 217 6.45 -9.37 -34.87
CA LEU A 217 5.70 -8.47 -33.98
C LEU A 217 6.43 -7.14 -33.88
N GLY A 218 5.68 -6.07 -34.01
CA GLY A 218 6.20 -4.71 -33.89
C GLY A 218 6.93 -4.46 -32.56
N LEU A 219 7.97 -3.63 -32.60
CA LEU A 219 8.77 -3.29 -31.42
C LEU A 219 8.06 -2.22 -30.56
N LEU A 220 6.80 -2.51 -30.15
CA LEU A 220 5.91 -1.52 -29.53
C LEU A 220 6.45 -0.95 -28.19
N GLY A 221 7.23 -1.75 -27.47
CA GLY A 221 7.92 -1.27 -26.27
C GLY A 221 9.00 -0.24 -26.60
N ASN A 222 9.80 -0.46 -27.63
CA ASN A 222 10.79 0.50 -28.13
C ASN A 222 10.10 1.77 -28.64
N GLU A 223 9.09 1.62 -29.50
CA GLU A 223 8.35 2.74 -30.08
C GLU A 223 7.75 3.65 -28.99
N TYR A 224 7.14 3.05 -27.97
CA TYR A 224 6.56 3.79 -26.87
C TYR A 224 7.63 4.45 -25.99
N ARG A 225 8.73 3.74 -25.67
CA ARG A 225 9.89 4.31 -24.94
C ARG A 225 10.42 5.54 -25.65
N ASP A 226 10.70 5.44 -26.95
CA ASP A 226 11.35 6.50 -27.74
C ASP A 226 10.47 7.75 -27.82
N ALA A 227 9.14 7.56 -27.80
CA ALA A 227 8.19 8.67 -27.81
C ALA A 227 7.93 9.31 -26.43
N ASN A 228 8.05 8.56 -25.32
CA ASN A 228 7.50 8.98 -24.02
C ASN A 228 8.48 8.90 -22.84
N GLN A 229 9.64 8.23 -22.96
CA GLN A 229 10.51 7.91 -21.83
C GLN A 229 11.90 8.58 -21.94
N GLN A 230 12.00 9.68 -22.64
CA GLN A 230 13.28 10.40 -22.82
C GLN A 230 13.84 10.87 -21.46
N GLY A 231 15.11 10.52 -21.18
CA GLY A 231 15.79 10.88 -19.93
C GLY A 231 15.43 10.03 -18.71
N ASN A 232 14.61 8.99 -18.85
CA ASN A 232 14.32 8.07 -17.76
C ASN A 232 15.49 7.10 -17.55
N ASN A 233 16.11 7.17 -16.37
CA ASN A 233 17.27 6.37 -16.01
C ASN A 233 17.03 4.85 -15.98
N ALA A 234 15.79 4.39 -15.90
CA ALA A 234 15.47 2.97 -15.95
C ALA A 234 15.88 2.31 -17.28
N PHE A 235 16.06 3.10 -18.34
CA PHE A 235 16.50 2.66 -19.67
C PHE A 235 18.03 2.82 -19.89
N ALA A 236 18.75 3.28 -18.89
CA ALA A 236 20.21 3.33 -18.97
C ALA A 236 20.81 1.91 -18.84
N PRO A 237 21.79 1.54 -19.68
CA PRO A 237 22.45 0.26 -19.57
C PRO A 237 22.97 -0.03 -18.17
N THR A 238 22.77 -1.24 -17.67
CA THR A 238 23.22 -1.68 -16.35
C THR A 238 24.12 -2.91 -16.45
N GLY A 239 24.75 -3.30 -15.33
CA GLY A 239 25.43 -4.59 -15.21
C GLY A 239 24.46 -5.68 -14.76
N ALA A 240 24.93 -6.94 -14.74
CA ALA A 240 24.16 -8.05 -14.20
C ALA A 240 23.75 -7.77 -12.75
N ALA A 241 22.45 -7.83 -12.47
CA ALA A 241 21.94 -7.69 -11.12
C ALA A 241 22.43 -8.88 -10.28
N THR A 242 23.17 -8.58 -9.25
CA THR A 242 23.50 -9.57 -8.22
C THR A 242 22.41 -9.52 -7.14
N PRO A 243 22.11 -10.66 -6.46
CA PRO A 243 21.37 -10.58 -5.22
C PRO A 243 22.03 -9.51 -4.36
N ALA A 244 21.29 -8.49 -3.96
CA ALA A 244 21.88 -7.47 -3.11
C ALA A 244 22.48 -8.18 -1.91
N THR A 245 23.79 -8.20 -1.80
CA THR A 245 24.45 -8.34 -0.51
C THR A 245 23.77 -7.28 0.35
N PRO A 246 23.27 -7.61 1.56
CA PRO A 246 22.62 -6.62 2.39
C PRO A 246 23.50 -5.38 2.35
N PRO A 247 22.99 -4.21 1.96
CA PRO A 247 23.83 -3.04 1.76
C PRO A 247 24.66 -2.84 3.02
N SER A 248 25.96 -2.75 2.88
CA SER A 248 26.83 -2.23 3.92
C SER A 248 26.20 -0.91 4.31
N SER A 249 25.66 -0.85 5.52
CA SER A 249 24.83 0.22 6.06
C SER A 249 25.28 1.58 5.56
N PRO A 250 24.37 2.42 5.00
CA PRO A 250 24.72 3.80 4.69
C PRO A 250 25.29 4.45 5.95
N SER A 251 26.31 5.23 5.81
CA SER A 251 26.93 6.04 6.86
C SER A 251 26.06 7.27 7.19
N GLY A 252 24.78 7.03 7.48
CA GLY A 252 23.91 7.95 8.18
C GLY A 252 23.94 7.68 9.68
N PRO A 253 23.57 8.61 10.53
CA PRO A 253 23.62 8.40 11.98
C PRO A 253 22.83 7.14 12.33
N ARG A 254 23.53 6.09 12.78
CA ARG A 254 22.89 4.88 13.29
C ARG A 254 22.13 5.27 14.54
N VAL A 255 20.80 5.23 14.48
CA VAL A 255 19.99 5.18 15.68
C VAL A 255 20.25 3.80 16.29
N SER A 256 21.11 3.76 17.30
CA SER A 256 21.62 2.53 17.90
C SER A 256 20.62 1.85 18.86
N SER A 257 19.38 2.35 18.95
CA SER A 257 18.34 1.81 19.83
C SER A 257 16.96 1.94 19.18
N MET A 258 16.08 0.95 19.45
CA MET A 258 14.68 1.03 19.05
C MET A 258 13.98 2.14 19.84
N ASN A 259 13.09 2.89 19.17
CA ASN A 259 12.21 3.85 19.85
C ASN A 259 11.00 3.11 20.43
N TYR A 260 10.83 3.20 21.75
CA TYR A 260 9.68 2.63 22.45
C TYR A 260 8.67 3.73 22.77
N GLY A 261 7.42 3.53 22.40
CA GLY A 261 6.36 4.49 22.56
C GLY A 261 5.06 3.90 23.09
N PHE A 262 4.22 4.77 23.63
CA PHE A 262 2.81 4.50 23.86
C PHE A 262 1.94 5.44 23.05
N ASN A 263 0.78 4.95 22.63
CA ASN A 263 -0.34 5.81 22.26
C ASN A 263 -1.01 6.33 23.55
N ALA A 264 -1.29 7.62 23.63
CA ALA A 264 -1.87 8.22 24.82
C ALA A 264 -2.89 9.32 24.50
N ILE A 265 -3.79 9.59 25.43
CA ILE A 265 -4.66 10.75 25.41
C ILE A 265 -4.08 11.80 26.35
N LEU A 266 -3.52 12.87 25.77
CA LEU A 266 -2.98 14.01 26.50
C LEU A 266 -3.90 15.22 26.50
N TYR A 267 -4.90 15.24 25.61
CA TYR A 267 -5.97 16.24 25.52
C TYR A 267 -7.03 16.10 26.60
N GLY A 268 -7.85 17.14 26.73
CA GLY A 268 -9.01 17.16 27.62
C GLY A 268 -8.63 17.19 29.08
N GLN A 269 -7.39 17.56 29.38
CA GLN A 269 -6.88 17.70 30.74
C GLN A 269 -7.12 19.12 31.27
N GLY A 270 -7.57 20.03 30.40
CA GLY A 270 -7.67 21.45 30.69
C GLY A 270 -6.34 22.03 31.17
N SER A 271 -6.37 22.96 32.13
CA SER A 271 -5.19 23.46 32.82
C SER A 271 -4.64 22.48 33.87
N SER A 272 -5.28 21.33 34.06
CA SER A 272 -4.90 20.35 35.07
C SER A 272 -3.70 19.53 34.60
N TRP A 273 -2.53 19.88 35.05
CA TRP A 273 -1.31 19.11 34.94
C TRP A 273 -1.43 17.68 35.51
N GLN A 274 -2.29 17.47 36.51
CA GLN A 274 -2.28 16.23 37.31
C GLN A 274 -2.38 14.96 36.47
N ASN A 275 -3.36 14.85 35.57
CA ASN A 275 -3.54 13.64 34.78
C ASN A 275 -2.50 13.54 33.64
N ARG A 276 -2.18 14.66 32.96
CA ARG A 276 -1.15 14.68 31.91
C ARG A 276 0.23 14.40 32.49
N GLY A 277 0.59 15.04 33.60
CA GLY A 277 1.82 14.80 34.32
C GLY A 277 1.94 13.35 34.79
N LEU A 278 0.84 12.75 35.25
CA LEU A 278 0.85 11.34 35.64
C LEU A 278 1.11 10.42 34.45
N ALA A 279 0.47 10.68 33.30
CA ALA A 279 0.72 9.90 32.06
C ALA A 279 2.19 10.04 31.62
N LEU A 280 2.75 11.24 31.64
CA LEU A 280 4.16 11.50 31.30
C LEU A 280 5.12 10.80 32.27
N ASN A 281 4.87 10.89 33.59
CA ASN A 281 5.67 10.22 34.60
C ASN A 281 5.64 8.69 34.43
N LEU A 282 4.46 8.09 34.25
CA LEU A 282 4.32 6.65 34.01
C LEU A 282 5.03 6.22 32.73
N THR A 283 5.02 7.07 31.70
CA THR A 283 5.77 6.78 30.46
C THR A 283 7.27 6.68 30.76
N LYS A 284 7.84 7.65 31.46
CA LYS A 284 9.27 7.64 31.83
C LYS A 284 9.62 6.50 32.79
N GLU A 285 8.78 6.25 33.79
CA GLU A 285 8.98 5.13 34.71
C GLU A 285 8.98 3.77 34.05
N ALA A 286 8.19 3.60 32.95
CA ALA A 286 8.21 2.40 32.14
C ALA A 286 9.49 2.26 31.29
N GLY A 287 10.39 3.24 31.30
CA GLY A 287 11.57 3.29 30.44
C GLY A 287 11.21 3.50 28.96
N VAL A 288 10.12 4.20 28.70
CA VAL A 288 9.61 4.55 27.37
C VAL A 288 9.81 6.04 27.15
N ASP A 289 10.30 6.44 25.99
CA ASP A 289 10.68 7.83 25.72
C ASP A 289 9.72 8.57 24.79
N TRP A 290 8.80 7.86 24.13
CA TRP A 290 7.91 8.44 23.16
C TRP A 290 6.43 8.31 23.55
N LEU A 291 5.66 9.36 23.20
CA LEU A 291 4.20 9.30 23.17
C LEU A 291 3.68 9.66 21.78
N ARG A 292 2.78 8.84 21.25
CA ARG A 292 1.99 9.16 20.06
C ARG A 292 0.65 9.73 20.49
N GLN A 293 0.35 10.94 20.02
CA GLN A 293 -0.91 11.63 20.26
C GLN A 293 -1.59 11.96 18.93
N GLN A 294 -2.82 11.52 18.74
CA GLN A 294 -3.62 11.96 17.61
C GLN A 294 -4.07 13.41 17.80
N ILE A 295 -3.83 14.24 16.78
CA ILE A 295 -4.19 15.64 16.70
C ILE A 295 -5.29 15.80 15.65
N ARG A 296 -6.46 16.26 16.05
CA ARG A 296 -7.58 16.43 15.13
C ARG A 296 -7.52 17.85 14.57
N TRP A 297 -7.24 17.99 13.28
CA TRP A 297 -7.15 19.30 12.61
C TRP A 297 -8.41 20.13 12.81
N GLN A 298 -9.58 19.52 12.73
CA GLN A 298 -10.88 20.18 12.96
C GLN A 298 -11.02 20.92 14.30
N ASP A 299 -10.30 20.47 15.33
CA ASP A 299 -10.39 21.09 16.66
C ASP A 299 -9.51 22.34 16.78
N LEU A 300 -8.59 22.52 15.85
CA LEU A 300 -7.59 23.58 15.88
C LEU A 300 -7.80 24.67 14.81
N GLN A 301 -8.53 24.39 13.74
CA GLN A 301 -8.78 25.35 12.66
C GLN A 301 -10.25 25.34 12.24
N SER A 302 -10.98 26.38 12.60
CA SER A 302 -12.43 26.46 12.39
C SER A 302 -12.84 27.01 11.02
N ALA A 303 -11.93 27.70 10.31
CA ALA A 303 -12.22 28.34 9.02
C ALA A 303 -11.00 28.33 8.09
N PRO A 304 -11.23 28.36 6.74
CA PRO A 304 -10.17 28.46 5.76
C PRO A 304 -9.33 29.74 5.91
N GLY A 305 -8.04 29.65 5.58
CA GLY A 305 -7.15 30.82 5.49
C GLY A 305 -6.73 31.44 6.82
N THR A 306 -7.34 31.06 7.92
CA THR A 306 -6.91 31.48 9.26
C THR A 306 -5.97 30.41 9.84
N PRO A 307 -4.66 30.65 9.90
CA PRO A 307 -3.81 29.83 10.76
C PRO A 307 -4.38 29.91 12.17
N CYS A 308 -4.32 28.82 12.87
CA CYS A 308 -4.76 28.77 14.26
C CYS A 308 -4.17 29.95 15.03
N HIS A 309 -5.02 30.75 15.67
CA HIS A 309 -4.58 31.77 16.59
C HIS A 309 -4.28 31.16 17.97
N ALA A 310 -3.77 31.95 18.89
CA ALA A 310 -3.30 31.50 20.20
C ALA A 310 -4.31 30.64 21.00
N ILE A 311 -5.61 30.89 20.82
CA ILE A 311 -6.68 30.10 21.49
C ILE A 311 -6.74 28.66 20.96
N CYS A 312 -6.56 28.42 19.65
CA CYS A 312 -6.55 27.10 19.07
C CYS A 312 -5.34 26.26 19.53
N TRP A 313 -4.19 26.90 19.72
CA TRP A 313 -2.96 26.22 20.14
C TRP A 313 -2.87 25.96 21.66
N GLY A 314 -3.66 26.64 22.50
CA GLY A 314 -3.43 26.72 23.95
C GLY A 314 -3.27 25.37 24.64
N GLU A 315 -4.14 24.37 24.37
CA GLU A 315 -3.98 23.06 24.98
C GLU A 315 -2.81 22.29 24.35
N LEU A 316 -2.59 22.42 23.05
CA LEU A 316 -1.47 21.78 22.37
C LEU A 316 -0.13 22.36 22.84
N ASP A 317 -0.06 23.68 23.07
CA ASP A 317 1.10 24.32 23.70
C ASP A 317 1.42 23.70 25.06
N ALA A 318 0.40 23.49 25.89
CA ALA A 318 0.58 22.85 27.19
C ALA A 318 1.06 21.40 27.08
N ILE A 319 0.52 20.62 26.13
CA ILE A 319 0.97 19.24 25.86
C ILE A 319 2.45 19.23 25.48
N VAL A 320 2.85 20.09 24.53
CA VAL A 320 4.25 20.15 24.08
C VAL A 320 5.19 20.61 25.18
N ASN A 321 4.82 21.65 25.94
CA ASN A 321 5.63 22.16 27.05
C ASN A 321 5.80 21.11 28.16
N ASP A 322 4.70 20.47 28.57
CA ASP A 322 4.71 19.46 29.61
C ASP A 322 5.52 18.23 29.22
N SER A 323 5.38 17.77 27.96
CA SER A 323 6.15 16.64 27.42
C SER A 323 7.65 16.97 27.33
N SER A 324 8.00 18.16 26.85
CA SER A 324 9.39 18.64 26.81
C SER A 324 10.02 18.72 28.19
N ASN A 325 9.30 19.26 29.18
CA ASN A 325 9.75 19.34 30.54
C ASN A 325 9.94 17.96 31.21
N ALA A 326 9.10 16.99 30.84
CA ALA A 326 9.22 15.60 31.28
C ALA A 326 10.30 14.81 30.54
N GLY A 327 10.91 15.37 29.50
CA GLY A 327 11.86 14.66 28.62
C GLY A 327 11.21 13.54 27.82
N VAL A 328 9.93 13.71 27.44
CA VAL A 328 9.18 12.77 26.60
C VAL A 328 9.08 13.32 25.19
N LYS A 329 9.48 12.50 24.22
CA LYS A 329 9.40 12.81 22.79
C LYS A 329 7.97 12.62 22.27
N LEU A 330 7.58 13.44 21.30
CA LEU A 330 6.22 13.42 20.72
C LEU A 330 6.24 12.98 19.25
N LEU A 331 5.34 12.06 18.92
CA LEU A 331 4.86 11.77 17.59
C LEU A 331 3.41 12.27 17.49
N PHE A 332 3.17 13.32 16.71
CA PHE A 332 1.82 13.82 16.43
C PHE A 332 1.24 13.17 15.18
N SER A 333 0.19 12.37 15.35
CA SER A 333 -0.59 11.81 14.24
C SER A 333 -1.74 12.76 13.91
N VAL A 334 -1.65 13.47 12.78
CA VAL A 334 -2.61 14.53 12.43
C VAL A 334 -3.71 14.00 11.54
N VAL A 335 -4.96 14.12 12.02
CA VAL A 335 -6.14 13.47 11.44
C VAL A 335 -7.35 14.39 11.45
N LYS A 336 -8.47 13.94 10.85
CA LYS A 336 -9.81 14.55 10.93
C LYS A 336 -9.82 16.01 10.48
N ALA A 337 -9.87 16.19 9.17
CA ALA A 337 -10.02 17.51 8.58
C ALA A 337 -11.36 18.18 9.00
N PRO A 338 -11.40 19.50 9.11
CA PRO A 338 -12.64 20.23 9.34
C PRO A 338 -13.60 20.08 8.15
N THR A 339 -14.90 20.18 8.42
CA THR A 339 -15.95 19.95 7.42
C THR A 339 -15.88 20.88 6.21
N TRP A 340 -15.34 22.07 6.37
CA TRP A 340 -15.12 22.98 5.25
C TRP A 340 -14.06 22.48 4.26
N ALA A 341 -13.12 21.62 4.71
CA ALA A 341 -12.07 21.05 3.88
C ALA A 341 -12.44 19.68 3.28
N THR A 342 -13.48 19.02 3.77
CA THR A 342 -13.89 17.68 3.29
C THR A 342 -14.96 17.73 2.19
N GLY A 343 -15.70 18.82 2.08
CA GLY A 343 -16.74 19.04 1.06
C GLY A 343 -18.00 18.17 1.18
N ASN A 344 -18.03 17.22 2.11
CA ASN A 344 -19.17 16.30 2.32
C ASN A 344 -19.81 16.42 3.69
N GLY A 345 -19.39 17.40 4.50
CA GLY A 345 -19.91 17.61 5.85
C GLY A 345 -19.49 16.56 6.89
N GLN A 346 -18.65 15.60 6.52
CA GLN A 346 -18.11 14.57 7.41
C GLN A 346 -16.62 14.77 7.63
N ASN A 347 -16.15 14.41 8.81
CA ASN A 347 -14.75 14.53 9.17
C ASN A 347 -13.95 13.36 8.60
N GLY A 348 -13.19 13.61 7.54
CA GLY A 348 -12.35 12.62 6.86
C GLY A 348 -11.07 13.27 6.37
N MET A 349 -10.44 12.68 5.37
CA MET A 349 -9.36 13.36 4.63
C MET A 349 -9.92 14.61 3.92
N PRO A 350 -9.13 15.67 3.80
CA PRO A 350 -9.55 16.84 3.02
C PRO A 350 -9.75 16.45 1.55
N ASN A 351 -10.60 17.20 0.85
CA ASN A 351 -10.65 17.14 -0.60
C ASN A 351 -9.35 17.65 -1.20
N ARG A 352 -9.05 17.26 -2.42
CA ARG A 352 -7.82 17.62 -3.12
C ARG A 352 -7.58 19.14 -3.18
N ASP A 353 -8.65 19.93 -3.34
CA ASP A 353 -8.59 21.39 -3.37
C ASP A 353 -8.16 22.03 -2.03
N HIS A 354 -8.06 21.24 -0.97
CA HIS A 354 -7.67 21.64 0.38
C HIS A 354 -6.40 20.96 0.90
N TYR A 355 -5.63 20.30 0.02
CA TYR A 355 -4.34 19.71 0.42
C TYR A 355 -3.30 20.77 0.78
N ASP A 356 -3.32 21.90 0.09
CA ASP A 356 -2.49 23.06 0.43
C ASP A 356 -2.90 23.73 1.75
N ASP A 357 -4.20 23.75 2.11
CA ASP A 357 -4.67 24.18 3.44
C ASP A 357 -4.14 23.26 4.53
N PHE A 358 -4.20 21.94 4.32
CA PHE A 358 -3.61 20.96 5.25
C PHE A 358 -2.10 21.14 5.35
N ALA A 359 -1.40 21.31 4.24
CA ALA A 359 0.03 21.55 4.23
C ALA A 359 0.41 22.83 5.00
N ARG A 360 -0.33 23.94 4.80
CA ARG A 360 -0.12 25.18 5.57
C ARG A 360 -0.34 24.97 7.07
N PHE A 361 -1.36 24.20 7.45
CA PHE A 361 -1.62 23.86 8.84
C PHE A 361 -0.47 23.06 9.43
N MET A 362 0.03 22.04 8.72
CA MET A 362 1.16 21.20 9.15
C MET A 362 2.45 22.01 9.27
N GLY A 363 2.74 22.90 8.32
CA GLY A 363 3.88 23.79 8.35
C GLY A 363 3.84 24.78 9.52
N ALA A 364 2.67 25.36 9.80
CA ALA A 364 2.47 26.24 10.94
C ALA A 364 2.69 25.51 12.29
N MET A 365 2.21 24.26 12.39
CA MET A 365 2.42 23.41 13.57
C MET A 365 3.90 23.07 13.73
N ALA A 366 4.58 22.65 12.66
CA ALA A 366 5.99 22.30 12.69
C ALA A 366 6.87 23.52 13.08
N ALA A 367 6.62 24.69 12.49
CA ALA A 367 7.33 25.92 12.84
C ALA A 367 7.11 26.33 14.31
N ARG A 368 5.86 26.19 14.81
CA ARG A 368 5.54 26.53 16.20
C ARG A 368 6.27 25.64 17.21
N TYR A 369 6.40 24.37 16.91
CA TYR A 369 6.95 23.37 17.82
C TYR A 369 8.34 22.87 17.41
N ALA A 370 9.04 23.63 16.57
CA ALA A 370 10.36 23.25 16.06
C ALA A 370 11.30 22.81 17.18
N GLY A 371 11.91 21.63 17.01
CA GLY A 371 12.82 20.99 17.97
C GLY A 371 12.14 20.41 19.23
N ARG A 372 10.81 20.59 19.41
CA ARG A 372 10.05 20.10 20.58
C ARG A 372 9.09 18.97 20.26
N VAL A 373 8.58 18.88 19.01
CA VAL A 373 7.87 17.74 18.47
C VAL A 373 8.80 17.06 17.49
N GLN A 374 9.15 15.81 17.74
CA GLN A 374 10.21 15.11 17.01
C GLN A 374 9.72 14.46 15.73
N ALA A 375 8.41 14.14 15.64
CA ALA A 375 7.86 13.50 14.47
C ALA A 375 6.38 13.86 14.23
N TYR A 376 6.00 13.92 12.95
CA TYR A 376 4.63 14.12 12.48
C TYR A 376 4.22 12.94 11.62
N GLU A 377 3.18 12.24 12.01
CA GLU A 377 2.54 11.19 11.21
C GLU A 377 1.36 11.78 10.46
N ILE A 378 1.37 11.59 9.14
CA ILE A 378 0.38 12.19 8.25
C ILE A 378 -0.77 11.23 8.05
N TRP A 379 -1.87 11.53 8.71
CA TRP A 379 -3.10 10.75 8.77
C TRP A 379 -2.98 9.47 9.60
N ASN A 380 -4.06 8.66 9.59
CA ASN A 380 -4.19 7.39 10.31
C ASN A 380 -5.15 6.48 9.55
N GLU A 381 -4.74 5.23 9.32
CA GLU A 381 -5.58 4.18 8.71
C GLU A 381 -6.35 4.64 7.46
N GLN A 382 -5.64 5.33 6.58
CA GLN A 382 -6.19 5.99 5.39
C GLN A 382 -6.77 5.01 4.36
N ASN A 383 -6.54 3.70 4.51
CA ASN A 383 -7.16 2.66 3.71
C ASN A 383 -8.59 2.32 4.15
N LEU A 384 -9.09 2.90 5.25
CA LEU A 384 -10.44 2.70 5.76
C LEU A 384 -11.38 3.84 5.36
N ALA A 385 -12.56 3.49 4.86
CA ALA A 385 -13.60 4.49 4.54
C ALA A 385 -14.02 5.31 5.77
N TRP A 386 -14.05 4.69 6.93
CA TRP A 386 -14.36 5.33 8.22
C TRP A 386 -13.41 6.49 8.54
N GLU A 387 -12.12 6.34 8.30
CA GLU A 387 -11.14 7.39 8.54
C GLU A 387 -11.18 8.52 7.49
N ASN A 388 -11.87 8.28 6.37
CA ASN A 388 -11.95 9.18 5.22
C ASN A 388 -13.36 9.71 4.94
N GLY A 389 -14.22 9.80 5.98
CA GLY A 389 -15.55 10.39 5.85
C GLY A 389 -16.56 9.52 5.07
N GLY A 390 -16.41 8.20 5.16
CA GLY A 390 -17.34 7.22 4.60
C GLY A 390 -16.99 6.70 3.21
N ARG A 391 -15.81 7.04 2.69
CA ARG A 391 -15.27 6.53 1.41
C ARG A 391 -13.80 6.18 1.56
N VAL A 392 -13.35 5.12 0.91
CA VAL A 392 -11.92 4.81 0.87
C VAL A 392 -11.16 5.90 0.11
N ALA A 393 -10.01 6.31 0.62
CA ALA A 393 -9.10 7.19 -0.10
C ALA A 393 -8.28 6.36 -1.11
N SER A 394 -7.95 6.94 -2.28
CA SER A 394 -6.94 6.34 -3.13
C SER A 394 -5.54 6.59 -2.54
N ALA A 395 -4.64 5.62 -2.71
CA ALA A 395 -3.26 5.77 -2.27
C ALA A 395 -2.56 6.95 -2.95
N GLY A 396 -2.84 7.20 -4.25
CA GLY A 396 -2.28 8.34 -4.98
C GLY A 396 -2.72 9.70 -4.41
N ASN A 397 -4.00 9.85 -4.04
CA ASN A 397 -4.50 11.06 -3.38
C ASN A 397 -3.86 11.25 -1.99
N TYR A 398 -3.72 10.16 -1.24
CA TYR A 398 -3.02 10.20 0.03
C TYR A 398 -1.56 10.63 -0.13
N VAL A 399 -0.83 10.07 -1.10
CA VAL A 399 0.57 10.45 -1.37
C VAL A 399 0.69 11.92 -1.80
N GLU A 400 -0.24 12.43 -2.61
CA GLU A 400 -0.25 13.85 -2.98
C GLU A 400 -0.37 14.77 -1.76
N MET A 401 -1.30 14.46 -0.86
CA MET A 401 -1.46 15.19 0.41
C MET A 401 -0.20 15.08 1.29
N LEU A 402 0.37 13.87 1.39
CA LEU A 402 1.58 13.58 2.15
C LEU A 402 2.78 14.40 1.65
N VAL A 403 2.97 14.49 0.34
CA VAL A 403 4.07 15.27 -0.27
C VAL A 403 3.98 16.74 0.11
N GLN A 404 2.80 17.34 -0.03
CA GLN A 404 2.59 18.76 0.31
C GLN A 404 2.79 19.00 1.82
N ALA A 405 2.26 18.13 2.66
CA ALA A 405 2.44 18.22 4.11
C ALA A 405 3.90 18.07 4.51
N SER A 406 4.62 17.11 3.91
CA SER A 406 6.04 16.87 4.17
C SER A 406 6.89 18.10 3.84
N GLN A 407 6.70 18.69 2.66
CA GLN A 407 7.40 19.91 2.25
C GLN A 407 7.17 21.06 3.25
N ALA A 408 5.93 21.25 3.68
CA ALA A 408 5.57 22.28 4.63
C ALA A 408 6.15 22.03 6.03
N ILE A 409 6.16 20.77 6.51
CA ILE A 409 6.79 20.38 7.78
C ILE A 409 8.29 20.67 7.72
N LYS A 410 8.97 20.21 6.65
CA LYS A 410 10.42 20.41 6.51
C LYS A 410 10.80 21.88 6.36
N ALA A 411 9.91 22.71 5.80
CA ALA A 411 10.11 24.16 5.78
C ALA A 411 9.94 24.80 7.17
N GLY A 412 9.04 24.26 8.01
CA GLY A 412 8.80 24.74 9.37
C GLY A 412 9.80 24.22 10.41
N ASP A 413 10.15 22.95 10.31
CA ASP A 413 11.16 22.27 11.13
C ASP A 413 11.90 21.21 10.30
N PRO A 414 13.08 21.52 9.75
CA PRO A 414 13.88 20.56 8.98
C PRO A 414 14.30 19.31 9.77
N SER A 415 14.33 19.41 11.10
CA SER A 415 14.76 18.30 11.99
C SER A 415 13.64 17.31 12.32
N ALA A 416 12.39 17.70 12.18
CA ALA A 416 11.25 16.84 12.47
C ALA A 416 11.13 15.68 11.46
N LEU A 417 10.86 14.47 11.95
CA LEU A 417 10.63 13.31 11.10
C LEU A 417 9.21 13.35 10.52
N VAL A 418 9.08 13.00 9.24
CA VAL A 418 7.80 12.79 8.59
C VAL A 418 7.53 11.29 8.50
N VAL A 419 6.44 10.85 9.14
CA VAL A 419 6.00 9.47 9.18
C VAL A 419 4.76 9.32 8.31
N SER A 420 4.72 8.31 7.42
CA SER A 420 3.46 8.02 6.72
C SER A 420 2.44 7.43 7.70
N GLY A 421 1.16 7.74 7.53
CA GLY A 421 0.10 7.07 8.27
C GLY A 421 0.15 5.55 8.06
N GLY A 422 0.01 4.79 9.14
CA GLY A 422 -0.05 3.34 9.07
C GLY A 422 -1.43 2.87 8.56
N PRO A 423 -1.52 2.17 7.41
CA PRO A 423 -2.75 1.49 7.03
C PRO A 423 -3.17 0.44 8.06
N SER A 424 -4.49 0.33 8.30
CA SER A 424 -5.07 -0.72 9.14
C SER A 424 -4.98 -2.08 8.47
N ALA A 425 -4.49 -3.09 9.19
CA ALA A 425 -4.41 -4.44 8.66
C ALA A 425 -5.80 -4.96 8.30
N THR A 426 -6.04 -5.29 7.04
CA THR A 426 -7.29 -5.86 6.53
C THR A 426 -7.13 -6.50 5.17
N GLU A 427 -7.83 -7.62 4.93
CA GLU A 427 -7.95 -8.24 3.61
C GLU A 427 -9.16 -7.70 2.80
N THR A 428 -9.91 -6.76 3.37
CA THR A 428 -11.13 -6.22 2.73
C THR A 428 -10.77 -5.30 1.56
N ASN A 429 -11.43 -5.54 0.41
CA ASN A 429 -11.40 -4.65 -0.76
C ASN A 429 -12.84 -4.29 -1.15
N ARG A 430 -13.39 -3.27 -0.49
CA ARG A 430 -14.73 -2.73 -0.73
C ARG A 430 -14.70 -1.22 -0.58
N ALA A 431 -15.15 -0.51 -1.61
CA ALA A 431 -15.08 0.95 -1.68
C ALA A 431 -15.80 1.69 -0.54
N ASP A 432 -16.79 1.06 0.10
CA ASP A 432 -17.56 1.57 1.23
C ASP A 432 -17.00 1.16 2.60
N ILE A 433 -15.97 0.32 2.64
CA ILE A 433 -15.38 -0.19 3.89
C ILE A 433 -13.88 0.07 3.95
N ALA A 434 -13.11 -0.59 3.08
CA ALA A 434 -11.65 -0.55 3.11
C ALA A 434 -11.02 -0.97 1.78
N ILE A 435 -9.76 -0.56 1.58
CA ILE A 435 -8.81 -1.20 0.68
C ILE A 435 -7.88 -2.06 1.55
N SER A 436 -7.57 -3.30 1.12
CA SER A 436 -6.58 -4.14 1.81
C SER A 436 -5.30 -3.34 2.05
N ASP A 437 -4.76 -3.43 3.27
CA ASP A 437 -3.53 -2.72 3.65
C ASP A 437 -2.36 -3.06 2.73
N LEU A 438 -2.17 -4.34 2.37
CA LEU A 438 -1.09 -4.73 1.46
C LEU A 438 -1.28 -4.16 0.06
N THR A 439 -2.52 -4.07 -0.43
CA THR A 439 -2.83 -3.40 -1.70
C THR A 439 -2.53 -1.91 -1.59
N PHE A 440 -2.95 -1.28 -0.50
CA PHE A 440 -2.72 0.14 -0.26
C PHE A 440 -1.22 0.47 -0.14
N TYR A 441 -0.44 -0.36 0.61
CA TYR A 441 1.02 -0.21 0.69
C TYR A 441 1.67 -0.32 -0.69
N ARG A 442 1.30 -1.31 -1.50
CA ARG A 442 1.86 -1.45 -2.85
C ARG A 442 1.58 -0.22 -3.72
N GLN A 443 0.34 0.25 -3.73
CA GLN A 443 -0.04 1.45 -4.48
C GLN A 443 0.72 2.69 -3.97
N MET A 444 0.82 2.85 -2.66
CA MET A 444 1.52 3.97 -2.02
C MET A 444 3.03 3.95 -2.30
N PHE A 445 3.67 2.77 -2.16
CA PHE A 445 5.12 2.62 -2.39
C PHE A 445 5.49 2.72 -3.86
N ASN A 446 4.58 2.40 -4.75
CA ASN A 446 4.76 2.52 -6.19
C ASN A 446 4.59 3.97 -6.70
N ASP A 447 4.05 4.88 -5.90
CA ASP A 447 4.04 6.30 -6.27
C ASP A 447 5.47 6.87 -6.14
N PRO A 448 6.08 7.36 -7.24
CA PRO A 448 7.48 7.80 -7.22
C PRO A 448 7.75 8.96 -6.26
N ARG A 449 6.70 9.72 -5.91
CA ARG A 449 6.79 10.86 -4.99
C ARG A 449 6.91 10.41 -3.53
N PHE A 450 6.48 9.17 -3.20
CA PHE A 450 6.41 8.68 -1.83
C PHE A 450 7.79 8.62 -1.16
N ARG A 451 8.81 8.15 -1.88
CA ARG A 451 10.16 7.95 -1.33
C ARG A 451 10.72 9.21 -0.66
N ASP A 452 10.58 10.34 -1.32
CA ASP A 452 11.15 11.62 -0.86
C ASP A 452 10.21 12.36 0.09
N ALA A 453 8.96 11.93 0.19
CA ALA A 453 7.96 12.52 1.08
C ALA A 453 8.06 12.03 2.53
N VAL A 454 8.74 10.91 2.80
CA VAL A 454 8.79 10.32 4.15
C VAL A 454 10.21 10.05 4.62
N ASP A 455 10.42 10.24 5.91
CA ASP A 455 11.60 9.74 6.61
C ASP A 455 11.35 8.33 7.14
N VAL A 456 10.13 8.01 7.53
CA VAL A 456 9.72 6.77 8.20
C VAL A 456 8.39 6.26 7.64
N ILE A 457 8.27 4.96 7.48
CA ILE A 457 7.02 4.29 7.06
C ILE A 457 6.26 3.84 8.31
N GLY A 458 5.01 4.28 8.45
CA GLY A 458 4.11 3.85 9.54
C GLY A 458 3.41 2.53 9.22
N ALA A 459 3.15 1.70 10.25
CA ALA A 459 2.45 0.43 10.11
C ALA A 459 1.62 0.08 11.34
N HIS A 460 0.46 -0.59 11.10
CA HIS A 460 -0.45 -1.07 12.14
C HIS A 460 -0.71 -2.57 11.99
N PRO A 461 0.22 -3.46 12.38
CA PRO A 461 -0.03 -4.89 12.34
C PRO A 461 -1.05 -5.30 13.42
N GLY A 462 -2.07 -6.05 13.03
CA GLY A 462 -3.03 -6.63 13.95
C GLY A 462 -2.41 -7.80 14.73
N GLY A 463 -3.05 -8.21 15.81
CA GLY A 463 -2.65 -9.41 16.59
C GLY A 463 -3.87 -10.23 17.00
N ALA A 464 -5.04 -9.59 17.08
CA ALA A 464 -6.28 -10.16 17.61
C ALA A 464 -6.02 -10.94 18.92
N SER A 465 -6.21 -12.27 18.94
CA SER A 465 -5.87 -13.13 20.07
C SER A 465 -4.64 -14.03 19.83
N ASN A 466 -3.96 -13.87 18.67
CA ASN A 466 -2.81 -14.70 18.32
C ASN A 466 -1.52 -14.20 18.99
N PRO A 467 -0.65 -15.11 19.48
CA PRO A 467 0.68 -14.73 19.95
C PRO A 467 1.51 -14.03 18.86
N PRO A 468 2.43 -13.12 19.22
CA PRO A 468 3.20 -12.36 18.23
C PRO A 468 4.15 -13.20 17.37
N ASP A 469 4.48 -14.42 17.78
CA ASP A 469 5.31 -15.35 17.00
C ASP A 469 4.53 -16.17 15.99
N THR A 470 3.21 -16.20 16.12
CA THR A 470 2.35 -17.05 15.30
C THR A 470 2.39 -16.61 13.84
N MET A 471 2.54 -17.58 12.95
CA MET A 471 2.42 -17.42 11.51
C MET A 471 1.06 -17.95 11.05
N TRP A 472 0.37 -17.18 10.21
CA TRP A 472 -0.82 -17.71 9.55
C TRP A 472 -0.47 -18.95 8.72
N PRO A 473 -1.29 -20.04 8.69
CA PRO A 473 -2.63 -20.17 9.30
C PRO A 473 -2.65 -20.80 10.70
N ASP A 474 -1.53 -20.93 11.39
CA ASP A 474 -1.50 -21.51 12.73
C ASP A 474 -2.27 -20.65 13.73
N ASN A 475 -2.97 -21.27 14.68
CA ASN A 475 -3.74 -20.57 15.68
C ASN A 475 -3.53 -21.17 17.08
N PRO A 476 -2.41 -20.91 17.75
CA PRO A 476 -2.17 -21.30 19.13
C PRO A 476 -2.81 -20.36 20.15
N GLY A 477 -3.54 -19.34 19.71
CA GLY A 477 -4.26 -18.40 20.57
C GLY A 477 -5.44 -19.06 21.30
N PRO A 478 -6.00 -18.39 22.31
CA PRO A 478 -7.07 -18.96 23.14
C PRO A 478 -8.43 -19.06 22.47
N GLY A 479 -8.57 -18.70 21.22
CA GLY A 479 -9.83 -18.77 20.46
C GLY A 479 -9.62 -19.10 18.99
N PRO A 480 -10.54 -19.82 18.36
CA PRO A 480 -10.41 -20.27 16.97
C PRO A 480 -10.79 -19.22 15.93
N GLN A 481 -11.23 -18.03 16.34
CA GLN A 481 -12.00 -17.15 15.47
C GLN A 481 -11.19 -16.43 14.39
N PHE A 482 -9.88 -16.36 14.46
CA PHE A 482 -9.06 -15.46 13.61
C PHE A 482 -7.94 -16.17 12.84
N ILE A 483 -8.19 -17.43 12.43
CA ILE A 483 -7.26 -18.19 11.58
C ILE A 483 -7.55 -18.09 10.08
N THR A 484 -8.68 -17.48 9.70
CA THR A 484 -9.14 -17.46 8.30
C THR A 484 -8.49 -16.36 7.49
N SER A 485 -7.87 -15.35 8.14
CA SER A 485 -7.27 -14.22 7.49
C SER A 485 -5.94 -13.83 8.12
N ARG A 486 -4.97 -13.53 7.27
CA ARG A 486 -3.61 -13.13 7.65
C ARG A 486 -3.56 -11.75 8.32
N GLU A 487 -4.61 -10.94 8.21
CA GLU A 487 -4.74 -9.62 8.85
C GLU A 487 -4.72 -9.69 10.39
N PHE A 488 -5.05 -10.84 10.97
CA PHE A 488 -5.14 -11.03 12.43
C PHE A 488 -3.84 -11.49 13.09
N TYR A 489 -2.68 -11.30 12.43
CA TYR A 489 -1.38 -11.74 12.91
C TYR A 489 -0.39 -10.59 13.00
N PHE A 490 0.29 -10.47 14.13
CA PHE A 490 1.34 -9.46 14.32
C PHE A 490 2.43 -9.54 13.24
N ARG A 491 2.72 -10.73 12.76
CA ARG A 491 3.71 -10.97 11.69
C ARG A 491 3.28 -10.46 10.31
N ARG A 492 2.08 -9.86 10.20
CA ARG A 492 1.68 -9.08 9.02
C ARG A 492 2.70 -7.99 8.66
N ILE A 493 3.43 -7.49 9.65
CA ILE A 493 4.52 -6.52 9.43
C ILE A 493 5.63 -7.06 8.50
N GLU A 494 5.83 -8.38 8.46
CA GLU A 494 6.80 -9.01 7.57
C GLU A 494 6.33 -8.95 6.10
N ASP A 495 5.02 -9.00 5.86
CA ASP A 495 4.43 -8.80 4.52
C ASP A 495 4.63 -7.35 4.05
N VAL A 496 4.38 -6.39 4.94
CA VAL A 496 4.62 -4.97 4.68
C VAL A 496 6.10 -4.75 4.35
N ARG A 497 7.01 -5.36 5.13
CA ARG A 497 8.45 -5.28 4.87
C ARG A 497 8.84 -5.88 3.52
N SER A 498 8.26 -7.00 3.13
CA SER A 498 8.51 -7.61 1.82
C SER A 498 8.14 -6.65 0.68
N ILE A 499 6.94 -6.09 0.74
CA ILE A 499 6.45 -5.10 -0.25
C ILE A 499 7.36 -3.86 -0.28
N GLN A 500 7.78 -3.38 0.87
CA GLN A 500 8.69 -2.24 0.99
C GLN A 500 10.02 -2.50 0.28
N VAL A 501 10.61 -3.68 0.49
CA VAL A 501 11.87 -4.08 -0.16
C VAL A 501 11.68 -4.24 -1.67
N GLU A 502 10.58 -4.87 -2.08
CA GLU A 502 10.21 -5.03 -3.49
C GLU A 502 10.09 -3.68 -4.21
N ALA A 503 9.55 -2.67 -3.53
CA ALA A 503 9.41 -1.30 -4.05
C ALA A 503 10.73 -0.49 -4.03
N GLY A 504 11.87 -1.09 -3.64
CA GLY A 504 13.15 -0.39 -3.55
C GLY A 504 13.26 0.57 -2.36
N LEU A 505 12.34 0.49 -1.38
CA LEU A 505 12.31 1.34 -0.18
C LEU A 505 12.97 0.66 1.04
N GLY A 506 13.75 -0.40 0.84
CA GLY A 506 14.32 -1.21 1.91
C GLY A 506 15.28 -0.46 2.86
N ASP A 507 15.77 0.70 2.46
CA ASP A 507 16.59 1.62 3.27
C ASP A 507 15.77 2.53 4.19
N LYS A 508 14.46 2.71 3.94
CA LYS A 508 13.59 3.50 4.81
C LYS A 508 13.24 2.72 6.07
N PRO A 509 13.34 3.33 7.25
CA PRO A 509 12.92 2.68 8.48
C PRO A 509 11.40 2.53 8.55
N VAL A 510 10.95 1.50 9.27
CA VAL A 510 9.54 1.29 9.59
C VAL A 510 9.33 1.57 11.08
N TRP A 511 8.25 2.26 11.42
CA TRP A 511 7.72 2.35 12.77
C TRP A 511 6.35 1.67 12.82
N ILE A 512 6.17 0.76 13.77
CA ILE A 512 4.86 0.27 14.15
C ILE A 512 4.23 1.33 15.06
N THR A 513 3.36 2.17 14.49
CA THR A 513 2.75 3.30 15.19
C THR A 513 1.54 2.90 16.02
N GLU A 514 0.96 1.73 15.75
CA GLU A 514 -0.02 1.06 16.61
C GLU A 514 0.16 -0.45 16.58
N PHE A 515 0.16 -1.10 17.76
CA PHE A 515 0.01 -2.54 17.93
C PHE A 515 -0.48 -2.84 19.34
N GLY A 516 -1.09 -3.99 19.55
CA GLY A 516 -1.54 -4.38 20.88
C GLY A 516 -2.52 -5.54 20.86
N TRP A 517 -2.95 -5.94 22.05
CA TRP A 517 -3.92 -7.02 22.27
C TRP A 517 -5.00 -6.55 23.23
N ALA A 518 -6.26 -6.68 22.81
CA ALA A 518 -7.41 -6.41 23.65
C ALA A 518 -7.57 -7.51 24.71
N THR A 519 -8.03 -7.10 25.90
CA THR A 519 -8.48 -8.03 26.94
C THR A 519 -10.00 -7.94 27.08
N LYS A 520 -10.55 -8.48 28.18
CA LYS A 520 -11.99 -8.47 28.45
C LYS A 520 -12.61 -7.08 28.27
N ASN A 521 -13.66 -7.00 27.44
CA ASN A 521 -14.37 -5.78 27.11
C ASN A 521 -15.88 -6.07 26.88
N ASN A 522 -16.66 -5.02 26.71
CA ASN A 522 -18.11 -5.12 26.48
C ASN A 522 -18.54 -4.55 25.12
N THR A 523 -17.61 -4.39 24.17
CA THR A 523 -17.90 -3.86 22.84
C THR A 523 -18.33 -4.99 21.91
N PRO A 524 -19.56 -4.93 21.33
CA PRO A 524 -19.99 -5.93 20.35
C PRO A 524 -19.02 -6.03 19.16
N GLY A 525 -18.67 -7.26 18.78
CA GLY A 525 -17.73 -7.53 17.70
C GLY A 525 -16.25 -7.61 18.13
N TYR A 526 -15.95 -7.36 19.42
CA TYR A 526 -14.60 -7.41 19.99
C TYR A 526 -14.45 -8.48 21.08
N GLU A 527 -15.36 -9.43 21.10
CA GLU A 527 -15.40 -10.52 22.09
C GLU A 527 -14.15 -11.38 22.08
N TYR A 528 -13.37 -11.37 21.04
CA TYR A 528 -12.08 -12.07 20.95
C TYR A 528 -11.12 -11.69 22.09
N GLY A 529 -11.16 -10.43 22.56
CA GLY A 529 -10.38 -9.97 23.70
C GLY A 529 -10.79 -10.65 25.01
N ASN A 530 -12.01 -11.15 25.12
CA ASN A 530 -12.51 -11.82 26.32
C ASN A 530 -11.82 -13.16 26.60
N ASN A 531 -11.15 -13.72 25.59
CA ASN A 531 -10.37 -14.96 25.70
C ASN A 531 -8.94 -14.72 26.16
N LEU A 532 -8.51 -13.45 26.27
CA LEU A 532 -7.15 -13.10 26.62
C LEU A 532 -7.10 -12.49 28.03
N SER A 533 -6.37 -13.14 28.94
CA SER A 533 -6.13 -12.58 30.26
C SER A 533 -5.14 -11.40 30.21
N GLN A 534 -5.19 -10.50 31.21
CA GLN A 534 -4.21 -9.41 31.32
C GLN A 534 -2.75 -9.92 31.45
N GLN A 535 -2.55 -11.08 32.07
CA GLN A 535 -1.23 -11.70 32.13
C GLN A 535 -0.75 -12.15 30.74
N LYS A 536 -1.63 -12.75 29.96
CA LYS A 536 -1.30 -13.20 28.60
C LYS A 536 -1.08 -12.01 27.67
N GLN A 537 -1.84 -10.93 27.85
CA GLN A 537 -1.60 -9.65 27.17
C GLN A 537 -0.18 -9.14 27.45
N ALA A 538 0.26 -9.19 28.71
CA ALA A 538 1.61 -8.76 29.11
C ALA A 538 2.70 -9.59 28.42
N GLU A 539 2.55 -10.91 28.39
CA GLU A 539 3.48 -11.81 27.71
C GLU A 539 3.57 -11.49 26.21
N TYR A 540 2.44 -11.30 25.53
CA TYR A 540 2.41 -11.00 24.09
C TYR A 540 3.02 -9.63 23.77
N ILE A 541 2.73 -8.61 24.56
CA ILE A 541 3.30 -7.27 24.37
C ILE A 541 4.82 -7.28 24.51
N VAL A 542 5.35 -7.90 25.57
CA VAL A 542 6.80 -7.98 25.79
C VAL A 542 7.47 -8.78 24.69
N ARG A 543 6.89 -9.91 24.30
CA ARG A 543 7.43 -10.73 23.21
C ARG A 543 7.41 -10.01 21.86
N ALA A 544 6.38 -9.20 21.58
CA ALA A 544 6.35 -8.37 20.37
C ALA A 544 7.47 -7.31 20.36
N PHE A 545 7.70 -6.63 21.48
CA PHE A 545 8.82 -5.71 21.62
C PHE A 545 10.17 -6.41 21.46
N GLU A 546 10.33 -7.58 22.10
CA GLU A 546 11.55 -8.38 21.96
C GLU A 546 11.80 -8.77 20.51
N LYS A 547 10.76 -9.27 19.81
CA LYS A 547 10.82 -9.63 18.39
C LYS A 547 11.25 -8.43 17.54
N GLY A 548 10.66 -7.26 17.76
CA GLY A 548 11.06 -6.03 17.09
C GLY A 548 12.55 -5.72 17.31
N ARG A 549 13.01 -5.82 18.56
CA ARG A 549 14.39 -5.51 18.94
C ARG A 549 15.42 -6.53 18.42
N THR A 550 15.08 -7.83 18.40
CA THR A 550 16.06 -8.89 18.14
C THR A 550 15.95 -9.49 16.73
N GLU A 551 14.78 -9.45 16.10
CA GLU A 551 14.54 -10.12 14.83
C GLU A 551 14.29 -9.13 13.67
N TYR A 552 13.76 -7.92 13.96
CA TYR A 552 13.39 -6.95 12.93
C TYR A 552 14.35 -5.76 12.78
N GLN A 553 15.39 -5.69 13.63
CA GLN A 553 16.46 -4.72 13.42
C GLN A 553 17.31 -5.10 12.18
N PRO A 554 17.87 -4.14 11.44
CA PRO A 554 17.85 -2.69 11.70
C PRO A 554 16.67 -1.94 11.04
N TRP A 555 15.75 -2.61 10.32
CA TRP A 555 14.72 -1.94 9.54
C TRP A 555 13.54 -1.45 10.38
N LEU A 556 13.19 -2.12 11.49
CA LEU A 556 12.18 -1.67 12.43
C LEU A 556 12.84 -0.81 13.51
N GLN A 557 12.53 0.48 13.55
CA GLN A 557 13.21 1.44 14.44
C GLN A 557 12.29 2.06 15.48
N GLY A 558 10.99 1.74 15.50
CA GLY A 558 10.06 2.25 16.50
C GLY A 558 8.85 1.37 16.67
N MET A 559 8.35 1.26 17.90
CA MET A 559 7.14 0.52 18.24
C MET A 559 6.33 1.28 19.29
N PHE A 560 5.08 1.62 18.95
CA PHE A 560 4.16 2.39 19.79
C PHE A 560 2.98 1.52 20.20
N LEU A 561 2.94 1.14 21.47
CA LEU A 561 1.88 0.28 21.97
C LEU A 561 0.54 1.03 22.03
N TRP A 562 -0.50 0.42 21.50
CA TRP A 562 -1.88 0.81 21.72
C TRP A 562 -2.38 0.11 22.99
N GLN A 563 -2.52 0.74 24.22
CA GLN A 563 -2.31 2.15 24.54
C GLN A 563 -2.03 2.33 26.06
N LEU A 564 -1.68 3.54 26.47
CA LEU A 564 -1.33 3.82 27.88
C LEU A 564 -2.58 4.03 28.77
N ASN A 565 -3.40 5.08 28.49
CA ASN A 565 -4.28 5.69 29.50
C ASN A 565 -5.74 5.89 29.07
N PHE A 566 -6.26 5.12 28.11
CA PHE A 566 -7.65 5.32 27.67
C PHE A 566 -8.66 4.96 28.74
N ALA A 567 -8.47 3.87 29.49
CA ALA A 567 -9.39 3.47 30.56
C ALA A 567 -9.56 4.58 31.63
N PRO A 568 -8.49 5.10 32.26
CA PRO A 568 -8.64 6.17 33.26
C PRO A 568 -9.18 7.47 32.65
N ARG A 569 -8.78 7.81 31.43
CA ARG A 569 -9.29 9.01 30.77
C ARG A 569 -10.77 8.92 30.45
N TRP A 570 -11.22 7.78 29.94
CA TRP A 570 -12.63 7.57 29.59
C TRP A 570 -13.52 7.55 30.83
N LYS A 571 -13.04 7.00 31.94
CA LYS A 571 -13.75 7.10 33.21
C LYS A 571 -13.98 8.54 33.64
N VAL A 572 -12.94 9.38 33.60
CA VAL A 572 -13.04 10.81 33.94
C VAL A 572 -13.97 11.56 33.01
N GLU A 573 -14.01 11.16 31.71
CA GLU A 573 -14.89 11.76 30.71
C GLU A 573 -16.32 11.19 30.73
N GLY A 574 -16.64 10.29 31.64
CA GLY A 574 -17.95 9.62 31.70
C GLY A 574 -18.22 8.67 30.51
N LYS A 575 -17.15 8.24 29.83
CA LYS A 575 -17.22 7.26 28.75
C LYS A 575 -17.11 5.83 29.29
N ASN A 576 -17.41 4.85 28.42
CA ASN A 576 -17.33 3.44 28.79
C ASN A 576 -15.87 2.99 28.98
N GLU A 577 -15.44 2.86 30.22
CA GLU A 577 -14.11 2.38 30.61
C GLU A 577 -13.87 0.89 30.30
N PHE A 578 -14.94 0.14 29.97
CA PHE A 578 -14.88 -1.27 29.57
C PHE A 578 -15.01 -1.45 28.04
N HIS A 579 -14.92 -0.37 27.29
CA HIS A 579 -14.88 -0.42 25.84
C HIS A 579 -13.62 -1.14 25.35
N GLU A 580 -13.68 -1.74 24.19
CA GLU A 580 -12.57 -2.51 23.63
C GLU A 580 -11.28 -1.69 23.56
N GLN A 581 -11.32 -0.43 23.15
CA GLN A 581 -10.13 0.44 23.11
C GLN A 581 -9.48 0.62 24.48
N ALA A 582 -10.27 0.74 25.53
CA ALA A 582 -9.78 0.79 26.89
C ALA A 582 -9.16 -0.54 27.34
N SER A 583 -9.63 -1.66 26.75
CA SER A 583 -9.15 -3.00 27.08
C SER A 583 -7.74 -3.30 26.59
N PHE A 584 -7.26 -2.62 25.55
CA PHE A 584 -5.86 -2.68 25.12
C PHE A 584 -4.89 -2.03 26.11
N GLY A 585 -5.39 -1.18 27.01
CA GLY A 585 -4.58 -0.36 27.88
C GLY A 585 -3.72 -1.15 28.86
N VAL A 586 -2.63 -0.51 29.30
CA VAL A 586 -1.72 -1.02 30.32
C VAL A 586 -2.02 -0.47 31.71
N LEU A 587 -3.01 0.41 31.82
CA LEU A 587 -3.50 0.96 33.09
C LEU A 587 -4.97 0.63 33.31
N ASN A 588 -5.36 0.43 34.55
CA ASN A 588 -6.77 0.37 34.97
C ASN A 588 -7.39 1.76 35.02
N SER A 589 -8.71 1.83 35.12
CA SER A 589 -9.46 3.10 35.14
C SER A 589 -9.16 4.01 36.36
N ASP A 590 -8.52 3.48 37.40
CA ASP A 590 -8.04 4.20 38.56
C ASP A 590 -6.54 4.58 38.50
N TRP A 591 -5.94 4.48 37.31
CA TRP A 591 -4.50 4.69 37.06
C TRP A 591 -3.56 3.61 37.62
N THR A 592 -4.06 2.58 38.28
CA THR A 592 -3.20 1.48 38.74
C THR A 592 -2.65 0.68 37.57
N PRO A 593 -1.37 0.25 37.61
CA PRO A 593 -0.76 -0.55 36.57
C PRO A 593 -1.43 -1.92 36.41
N ARG A 594 -1.64 -2.34 35.13
CA ARG A 594 -1.93 -3.74 34.78
C ARG A 594 -0.63 -4.54 34.68
N PRO A 595 -0.69 -5.90 34.63
CA PRO A 595 0.50 -6.73 34.46
C PRO A 595 1.39 -6.33 33.29
N ALA A 596 0.79 -5.88 32.16
CA ALA A 596 1.52 -5.44 30.99
C ALA A 596 2.43 -4.22 31.26
N TYR A 597 1.99 -3.27 32.08
CA TYR A 597 2.82 -2.11 32.43
C TYR A 597 4.07 -2.54 33.20
N ALA A 598 3.91 -3.39 34.21
CA ALA A 598 5.03 -3.90 35.00
C ALA A 598 6.02 -4.72 34.13
N ALA A 599 5.49 -5.52 33.22
CA ALA A 599 6.31 -6.31 32.29
C ALA A 599 7.10 -5.42 31.31
N ILE A 600 6.47 -4.38 30.75
CA ILE A 600 7.16 -3.39 29.90
C ILE A 600 8.25 -2.66 30.71
N LYS A 601 7.98 -2.25 31.94
CA LYS A 601 8.98 -1.60 32.81
C LYS A 601 10.19 -2.50 33.05
N ALA A 602 10.00 -3.80 33.16
CA ALA A 602 11.05 -4.78 33.46
C ALA A 602 11.82 -5.27 32.21
N MET A 603 11.26 -5.11 30.99
CA MET A 603 11.91 -5.63 29.79
C MET A 603 13.18 -4.83 29.43
N PRO A 604 14.21 -5.44 28.78
CA PRO A 604 15.32 -4.70 28.20
C PRO A 604 14.85 -3.71 27.11
N LYS A 605 15.48 -2.55 27.03
CA LYS A 605 15.21 -1.51 26.04
C LYS A 605 16.37 -1.38 25.05
#